data_ef908e65ce0a3f010bc4947c7eed038c
#
_entry.id   ef908e65ce0a3f010bc4947c7eed038c
#
_cell.length_a   1.000
_cell.length_b   1.000
_cell.length_c   1.000
_cell.angle_alpha   90.00
_cell.angle_beta   90.00
_cell.angle_gamma   90.00
#
_symmetry.space_group_name_H-M   'P 1'
#
loop_
_entity.id
_entity.type
_entity.pdbx_description
1 polymer ?
#
loop_
_entity_poly.entity_id
_entity_poly.type
_entity_poly.pdbx_seq_one_letter_code
_entity_poly.pdbx_strand_id
1 'polypeptide(L)'
;MTPRRARRLTWGAVGLTVATMPLSLYLLSRPLATPVTIEAALAVAVAFAGALASAVVGALIVSQHPRHPIGWIFSLSGVANAGAILLAAYGELAIVPNASLPAGATAKDISHVLLQSGLFLPLTLGLLLFPDGRLPSRRWWPAAAAALLGLVMRLVADALDTGNSITDWVGDLGVLITIASALAGFAALAVRWRRAGAVVRQQVKWMAAACGLVVIAFIGDTTFNIVRPNVISNDAEFLIFSLTYIAVPMAAGTAILRYGLYSIDFIINRALVYVAFTAILAGVYAGFTATLQRIFVALTGQKSDAAVVITLALIATLFTPVRNALQRLVDRPFKDARALERLMQSLESEVGAVIDVMDGQRLAERLVRTAREGADASGAALFLDGATNPSYVSGDWTGQAELVVPLRTGDEELGRIALARRNHGLPYAPWERDRLQKAADVVALGLTLGRQRRQVELVPN
;
A
#
# COMPACT_ATOMS: atom_id res chain seq x y z
N MET A 1 -21.75 -12.68 -7.36
CA MET A 1 -21.71 -11.22 -7.55
C MET A 1 -20.93 -10.92 -8.81
N THR A 2 -21.42 -10.04 -9.70
CA THR A 2 -20.73 -9.69 -10.94
C THR A 2 -19.49 -8.80 -10.63
N PRO A 3 -18.39 -8.87 -11.38
CA PRO A 3 -17.21 -8.06 -11.16
C PRO A 3 -17.48 -6.55 -11.15
N ARG A 4 -18.39 -6.09 -12.00
CA ARG A 4 -18.82 -4.67 -12.05
C ARG A 4 -19.52 -4.21 -10.77
N ARG A 5 -20.37 -5.06 -10.17
CA ARG A 5 -21.05 -4.75 -8.90
C ARG A 5 -20.06 -4.72 -7.73
N ALA A 6 -19.13 -5.68 -7.67
CA ALA A 6 -18.09 -5.71 -6.65
C ALA A 6 -17.25 -4.42 -6.65
N ARG A 7 -16.79 -4.02 -7.84
CA ARG A 7 -16.04 -2.79 -8.02
C ARG A 7 -16.84 -1.54 -7.62
N ARG A 8 -18.10 -1.43 -8.03
CA ARG A 8 -18.94 -0.28 -7.64
C ARG A 8 -19.14 -0.19 -6.14
N LEU A 9 -19.38 -1.30 -5.45
CA LEU A 9 -19.56 -1.33 -4.00
C LEU A 9 -18.30 -0.89 -3.25
N THR A 10 -17.14 -1.39 -3.62
CA THR A 10 -15.89 -1.06 -2.93
C THR A 10 -15.42 0.38 -3.23
N TRP A 11 -15.61 0.89 -4.44
CA TRP A 11 -15.38 2.31 -4.73
C TRP A 11 -16.43 3.22 -4.10
N GLY A 12 -17.66 2.74 -3.95
CA GLY A 12 -18.69 3.40 -3.12
C GLY A 12 -18.28 3.48 -1.66
N ALA A 13 -17.65 2.42 -1.12
CA ALA A 13 -17.07 2.43 0.22
C ALA A 13 -15.97 3.49 0.38
N VAL A 14 -15.10 3.64 -0.62
CA VAL A 14 -14.09 4.74 -0.65
C VAL A 14 -14.78 6.10 -0.65
N GLY A 15 -15.79 6.30 -1.52
CA GLY A 15 -16.56 7.54 -1.57
C GLY A 15 -17.23 7.87 -0.23
N LEU A 16 -17.82 6.86 0.42
CA LEU A 16 -18.42 7.02 1.74
C LEU A 16 -17.36 7.39 2.80
N THR A 17 -16.21 6.72 2.82
CA THR A 17 -15.08 7.06 3.71
C THR A 17 -14.63 8.52 3.52
N VAL A 18 -14.52 8.98 2.27
CA VAL A 18 -14.16 10.37 1.98
C VAL A 18 -15.24 11.34 2.43
N ALA A 19 -16.53 11.00 2.22
CA ALA A 19 -17.66 11.87 2.58
C ALA A 19 -17.81 12.06 4.11
N THR A 20 -17.40 11.08 4.91
CA THR A 20 -17.44 11.22 6.39
C THR A 20 -16.43 12.22 6.91
N MET A 21 -15.31 12.46 6.21
CA MET A 21 -14.25 13.36 6.65
C MET A 21 -14.71 14.82 6.85
N PRO A 22 -15.30 15.52 5.85
CA PRO A 22 -15.75 16.90 6.03
C PRO A 22 -16.85 17.02 7.08
N LEU A 23 -17.70 16.01 7.21
CA LEU A 23 -18.75 15.98 8.22
C LEU A 23 -18.17 15.86 9.63
N SER A 24 -17.20 14.99 9.84
CA SER A 24 -16.50 14.87 11.12
C SER A 24 -15.74 16.14 11.48
N LEU A 25 -15.05 16.75 10.52
CA LEU A 25 -14.36 18.03 10.74
C LEU A 25 -15.34 19.16 11.08
N TYR A 26 -16.50 19.18 10.43
CA TYR A 26 -17.55 20.14 10.76
C TYR A 26 -18.08 19.94 12.19
N LEU A 27 -18.33 18.70 12.63
CA LEU A 27 -18.75 18.42 14.00
C LEU A 27 -17.68 18.83 15.03
N LEU A 28 -16.42 18.51 14.77
CA LEU A 28 -15.29 18.86 15.63
C LEU A 28 -14.98 20.38 15.66
N SER A 29 -15.42 21.15 14.66
CA SER A 29 -15.29 22.60 14.65
C SER A 29 -16.30 23.33 15.54
N ARG A 30 -17.33 22.60 16.03
CA ARG A 30 -18.33 23.16 16.94
C ARG A 30 -17.76 23.27 18.37
N PRO A 31 -18.31 24.17 19.21
CA PRO A 31 -17.90 24.23 20.60
C PRO A 31 -18.19 22.88 21.29
N LEU A 32 -17.14 22.18 21.66
CA LEU A 32 -17.20 20.91 22.40
C LEU A 32 -17.07 21.15 23.90
N ALA A 33 -17.51 20.19 24.69
CA ALA A 33 -17.37 20.23 26.16
C ALA A 33 -15.90 20.32 26.59
N THR A 34 -15.01 19.65 25.84
CA THR A 34 -13.57 19.72 26.00
C THR A 34 -12.94 20.32 24.75
N PRO A 35 -12.00 21.29 24.88
CA PRO A 35 -11.32 21.86 23.71
C PRO A 35 -10.51 20.75 22.99
N VAL A 36 -10.65 20.69 21.67
CA VAL A 36 -9.88 19.75 20.86
C VAL A 36 -8.40 20.08 20.98
N THR A 37 -7.63 19.15 21.51
CA THR A 37 -6.18 19.28 21.57
C THR A 37 -5.58 19.13 20.17
N ILE A 38 -4.38 19.63 19.94
CA ILE A 38 -3.68 19.41 18.67
C ILE A 38 -3.39 17.93 18.48
N GLU A 39 -3.11 17.22 19.57
CA GLU A 39 -2.88 15.76 19.56
C GLU A 39 -4.13 15.03 19.08
N ALA A 40 -5.31 15.39 19.60
CA ALA A 40 -6.58 14.81 19.18
C ALA A 40 -6.86 15.09 17.70
N ALA A 41 -6.68 16.33 17.25
CA ALA A 41 -6.88 16.67 15.84
C ALA A 41 -5.98 15.87 14.90
N LEU A 42 -4.75 15.63 15.33
CA LEU A 42 -3.79 14.81 14.64
C LEU A 42 -4.16 13.35 14.60
N ALA A 43 -4.49 12.81 15.75
CA ALA A 43 -4.90 11.44 15.90
C ALA A 43 -6.08 11.13 14.97
N VAL A 44 -7.06 12.04 14.93
CA VAL A 44 -8.21 11.95 14.00
C VAL A 44 -7.76 12.01 12.53
N ALA A 45 -6.87 12.94 12.16
CA ALA A 45 -6.38 13.05 10.79
C ALA A 45 -5.63 11.78 10.33
N VAL A 46 -4.76 11.24 11.19
CA VAL A 46 -4.01 10.00 10.93
C VAL A 46 -4.96 8.78 10.88
N ALA A 47 -5.93 8.72 11.78
CA ALA A 47 -6.94 7.65 11.76
C ALA A 47 -7.77 7.67 10.46
N PHE A 48 -8.17 8.84 9.98
CA PHE A 48 -8.82 8.98 8.67
C PHE A 48 -7.92 8.53 7.51
N ALA A 49 -6.63 8.88 7.55
CA ALA A 49 -5.67 8.40 6.55
C ALA A 49 -5.58 6.87 6.56
N GLY A 50 -5.59 6.24 7.74
CA GLY A 50 -5.64 4.79 7.90
C GLY A 50 -6.93 4.16 7.37
N ALA A 51 -8.07 4.78 7.67
CA ALA A 51 -9.38 4.37 7.16
C ALA A 51 -9.43 4.46 5.61
N LEU A 52 -8.96 5.57 5.05
CA LEU A 52 -8.89 5.76 3.60
C LEU A 52 -7.92 4.79 2.94
N ALA A 53 -6.74 4.57 3.52
CA ALA A 53 -5.79 3.59 3.03
C ALA A 53 -6.40 2.18 2.98
N SER A 54 -7.11 1.78 4.04
CA SER A 54 -7.82 0.51 4.11
C SER A 54 -8.91 0.40 3.03
N ALA A 55 -9.77 1.41 2.89
CA ALA A 55 -10.83 1.42 1.89
C ALA A 55 -10.28 1.35 0.45
N VAL A 56 -9.24 2.14 0.14
CA VAL A 56 -8.60 2.18 -1.18
C VAL A 56 -7.90 0.87 -1.51
N VAL A 57 -7.11 0.32 -0.58
CA VAL A 57 -6.45 -0.98 -0.76
C VAL A 57 -7.49 -2.08 -0.99
N GLY A 58 -8.56 -2.10 -0.18
CA GLY A 58 -9.66 -3.03 -0.35
C GLY A 58 -10.32 -2.91 -1.73
N ALA A 59 -10.64 -1.68 -2.18
CA ALA A 59 -11.23 -1.41 -3.49
C ALA A 59 -10.30 -1.82 -4.65
N LEU A 60 -9.00 -1.60 -4.54
CA LEU A 60 -8.01 -2.00 -5.52
C LEU A 60 -7.92 -3.53 -5.63
N ILE A 61 -7.83 -4.24 -4.49
CA ILE A 61 -7.80 -5.71 -4.47
C ILE A 61 -9.08 -6.29 -5.10
N VAL A 62 -10.27 -5.81 -4.69
CA VAL A 62 -11.56 -6.28 -5.23
C VAL A 62 -11.74 -5.92 -6.70
N SER A 63 -11.21 -4.78 -7.15
CA SER A 63 -11.26 -4.40 -8.57
C SER A 63 -10.57 -5.41 -9.47
N GLN A 64 -9.52 -6.03 -8.98
CA GLN A 64 -8.73 -7.04 -9.71
C GLN A 64 -9.21 -8.46 -9.40
N HIS A 65 -9.53 -8.74 -8.15
CA HIS A 65 -9.99 -10.03 -7.65
C HIS A 65 -11.33 -9.90 -6.90
N PRO A 66 -12.47 -9.87 -7.60
CA PRO A 66 -13.78 -9.57 -7.01
C PRO A 66 -14.23 -10.51 -5.88
N ARG A 67 -13.65 -11.73 -5.83
CA ARG A 67 -13.95 -12.74 -4.81
C ARG A 67 -12.89 -12.81 -3.70
N HIS A 68 -11.87 -11.96 -3.72
CA HIS A 68 -10.78 -12.03 -2.74
C HIS A 68 -11.24 -11.49 -1.37
N PRO A 69 -11.29 -12.31 -0.31
CA PRO A 69 -11.89 -11.89 0.97
C PRO A 69 -11.10 -10.79 1.65
N ILE A 70 -9.79 -10.73 1.50
CA ILE A 70 -8.93 -9.68 2.09
C ILE A 70 -9.34 -8.30 1.58
N GLY A 71 -9.64 -8.16 0.29
CA GLY A 71 -10.10 -6.89 -0.26
C GLY A 71 -11.41 -6.41 0.38
N TRP A 72 -12.34 -7.33 0.65
CA TRP A 72 -13.59 -7.03 1.34
C TRP A 72 -13.37 -6.67 2.81
N ILE A 73 -12.48 -7.38 3.52
CA ILE A 73 -12.10 -7.09 4.90
C ILE A 73 -11.54 -5.65 4.98
N PHE A 74 -10.61 -5.26 4.12
CA PHE A 74 -10.05 -3.91 4.13
C PHE A 74 -11.06 -2.84 3.72
N SER A 75 -11.94 -3.09 2.73
CA SER A 75 -13.00 -2.14 2.39
C SER A 75 -13.97 -1.91 3.56
N LEU A 76 -14.38 -2.98 4.25
CA LEU A 76 -15.25 -2.90 5.43
C LEU A 76 -14.55 -2.19 6.59
N SER A 77 -13.28 -2.52 6.84
CA SER A 77 -12.45 -1.87 7.86
C SER A 77 -12.35 -0.36 7.63
N GLY A 78 -12.13 0.08 6.38
CA GLY A 78 -12.05 1.50 6.06
C GLY A 78 -13.35 2.25 6.36
N VAL A 79 -14.50 1.70 5.96
CA VAL A 79 -15.83 2.29 6.24
C VAL A 79 -16.12 2.28 7.74
N ALA A 80 -15.81 1.17 8.44
CA ALA A 80 -16.05 1.05 9.88
C ALA A 80 -15.24 2.10 10.67
N ASN A 81 -13.94 2.22 10.38
CA ASN A 81 -13.08 3.21 11.05
C ASN A 81 -13.53 4.65 10.75
N ALA A 82 -13.89 4.98 9.52
CA ALA A 82 -14.38 6.32 9.17
C ALA A 82 -15.73 6.63 9.83
N GLY A 83 -16.64 5.64 9.90
CA GLY A 83 -17.89 5.73 10.61
C GLY A 83 -17.70 5.89 12.12
N ALA A 84 -16.72 5.18 12.69
CA ALA A 84 -16.35 5.32 14.10
C ALA A 84 -15.94 6.76 14.43
N ILE A 85 -15.06 7.36 13.62
CA ILE A 85 -14.61 8.75 13.83
C ILE A 85 -15.78 9.73 13.74
N LEU A 86 -16.67 9.54 12.77
CA LEU A 86 -17.86 10.38 12.61
C LEU A 86 -18.79 10.29 13.82
N LEU A 87 -19.10 9.06 14.28
CA LEU A 87 -20.00 8.85 15.40
C LEU A 87 -19.38 9.27 16.74
N ALA A 88 -18.05 9.14 16.90
CA ALA A 88 -17.34 9.69 18.04
C ALA A 88 -17.47 11.23 18.08
N ALA A 89 -17.23 11.91 16.96
CA ALA A 89 -17.39 13.37 16.88
C ALA A 89 -18.83 13.82 17.16
N TYR A 90 -19.82 13.09 16.68
CA TYR A 90 -21.22 13.33 16.98
C TYR A 90 -21.52 13.15 18.47
N GLY A 91 -21.05 12.06 19.06
CA GLY A 91 -21.23 11.74 20.47
C GLY A 91 -20.58 12.79 21.38
N GLU A 92 -19.39 13.29 21.04
CA GLU A 92 -18.74 14.38 21.78
C GLU A 92 -19.58 15.67 21.73
N LEU A 93 -20.12 16.03 20.57
CA LEU A 93 -20.98 17.20 20.44
C LEU A 93 -22.31 17.04 21.22
N ALA A 94 -22.87 15.83 21.25
CA ALA A 94 -24.13 15.56 21.91
C ALA A 94 -24.08 15.65 23.45
N ILE A 95 -22.90 15.55 24.04
CA ILE A 95 -22.69 15.67 25.51
C ILE A 95 -22.59 17.14 25.94
N VAL A 96 -22.41 18.08 25.01
CA VAL A 96 -22.34 19.51 25.36
C VAL A 96 -23.64 19.95 26.01
N PRO A 97 -23.63 20.60 27.18
CA PRO A 97 -24.83 21.15 27.79
C PRO A 97 -25.57 22.05 26.78
N ASN A 98 -26.86 21.83 26.60
CA ASN A 98 -27.74 22.51 25.63
C ASN A 98 -27.59 22.10 24.14
N ALA A 99 -26.83 21.07 23.80
CA ALA A 99 -26.72 20.62 22.41
C ALA A 99 -28.02 19.99 21.86
N SER A 100 -28.98 19.60 22.70
CA SER A 100 -30.27 18.97 22.36
C SER A 100 -30.20 17.86 21.29
N LEU A 101 -29.03 17.25 21.10
CA LEU A 101 -28.83 16.18 20.12
C LEU A 101 -29.21 14.82 20.74
N PRO A 102 -30.08 14.03 20.08
CA PRO A 102 -30.51 12.75 20.60
C PRO A 102 -29.42 11.69 20.47
N ALA A 103 -29.48 10.66 21.33
CA ALA A 103 -28.72 9.42 21.23
C ALA A 103 -27.17 9.59 21.19
N GLY A 104 -26.64 10.59 21.88
CA GLY A 104 -25.18 10.83 21.92
C GLY A 104 -24.39 9.67 22.54
N ALA A 105 -24.88 9.10 23.64
CA ALA A 105 -24.28 7.92 24.27
C ALA A 105 -24.28 6.72 23.33
N THR A 106 -25.42 6.40 22.72
CA THR A 106 -25.52 5.31 21.74
C THR A 106 -24.61 5.52 20.52
N ALA A 107 -24.40 6.77 20.09
CA ALA A 107 -23.46 7.06 19.01
C ALA A 107 -22.01 6.75 19.41
N LYS A 108 -21.62 7.03 20.67
CA LYS A 108 -20.30 6.65 21.20
C LYS A 108 -20.14 5.13 21.28
N ASP A 109 -21.13 4.41 21.76
CA ASP A 109 -21.08 2.95 21.85
C ASP A 109 -20.94 2.32 20.46
N ILE A 110 -21.72 2.78 19.48
CA ILE A 110 -21.60 2.33 18.09
C ILE A 110 -20.22 2.72 17.51
N SER A 111 -19.68 3.88 17.85
CA SER A 111 -18.34 4.30 17.43
C SER A 111 -17.28 3.32 17.92
N HIS A 112 -17.31 2.91 19.19
CA HIS A 112 -16.40 1.89 19.75
C HIS A 112 -16.51 0.56 19.03
N VAL A 113 -17.74 0.08 18.79
CA VAL A 113 -18.03 -1.15 18.03
C VAL A 113 -17.41 -1.10 16.63
N LEU A 114 -17.61 0.01 15.91
CA LEU A 114 -17.09 0.18 14.56
C LEU A 114 -15.56 0.27 14.55
N LEU A 115 -14.97 1.00 15.49
CA LEU A 115 -13.51 1.12 15.62
C LEU A 115 -12.86 -0.24 15.85
N GLN A 116 -13.36 -1.00 16.82
CA GLN A 116 -12.86 -2.34 17.13
C GLN A 116 -13.00 -3.28 15.94
N SER A 117 -14.17 -3.28 15.27
CA SER A 117 -14.40 -4.10 14.09
C SER A 117 -13.41 -3.73 12.96
N GLY A 118 -13.22 -2.44 12.73
CA GLY A 118 -12.31 -1.93 11.70
C GLY A 118 -10.85 -2.28 11.96
N LEU A 119 -10.43 -2.35 13.21
CA LEU A 119 -9.05 -2.66 13.59
C LEU A 119 -8.78 -4.17 13.66
N PHE A 120 -9.66 -4.92 14.32
CA PHE A 120 -9.39 -6.34 14.61
C PHE A 120 -9.66 -7.28 13.44
N LEU A 121 -10.59 -6.96 12.53
CA LEU A 121 -10.82 -7.81 11.35
C LEU A 121 -9.57 -8.00 10.47
N PRO A 122 -8.82 -6.96 10.09
CA PRO A 122 -7.56 -7.14 9.37
C PRO A 122 -6.48 -7.87 10.17
N LEU A 123 -6.39 -7.62 11.49
CA LEU A 123 -5.36 -8.18 12.37
C LEU A 123 -5.63 -9.64 12.77
N THR A 124 -6.82 -10.15 12.57
CA THR A 124 -7.20 -11.54 12.87
C THR A 124 -7.49 -12.32 11.59
N LEU A 125 -8.69 -12.15 11.01
CA LEU A 125 -9.08 -12.83 9.78
C LEU A 125 -8.20 -12.43 8.59
N GLY A 126 -7.80 -11.16 8.52
CA GLY A 126 -6.90 -10.70 7.47
C GLY A 126 -5.60 -11.50 7.47
N LEU A 127 -4.95 -11.66 8.64
CA LEU A 127 -3.72 -12.45 8.80
C LEU A 127 -3.91 -13.93 8.48
N LEU A 128 -4.99 -14.54 8.97
CA LEU A 128 -5.31 -15.94 8.73
C LEU A 128 -5.51 -16.25 7.25
N LEU A 129 -6.07 -15.30 6.49
CA LEU A 129 -6.37 -15.46 5.06
C LEU A 129 -5.25 -14.96 4.14
N PHE A 130 -4.26 -14.22 4.67
CA PHE A 130 -3.19 -13.62 3.87
C PHE A 130 -2.18 -14.66 3.34
N PRO A 131 -1.65 -14.53 2.07
CA PRO A 131 -2.03 -13.55 1.04
C PRO A 131 -3.16 -14.01 0.11
N ASP A 132 -3.47 -15.31 0.05
CA ASP A 132 -4.27 -15.96 -1.02
C ASP A 132 -5.78 -15.89 -0.77
N GLY A 133 -6.21 -15.30 0.34
CA GLY A 133 -7.63 -15.29 0.72
C GLY A 133 -8.19 -16.64 1.17
N ARG A 134 -7.32 -17.60 1.51
CA ARG A 134 -7.70 -18.97 1.95
C ARG A 134 -6.99 -19.32 3.24
N LEU A 135 -7.60 -20.18 4.05
CA LEU A 135 -6.94 -20.74 5.23
C LEU A 135 -5.79 -21.69 4.81
N PRO A 136 -4.68 -21.78 5.59
CA PRO A 136 -3.57 -22.70 5.27
C PRO A 136 -3.99 -24.15 5.15
N SER A 137 -5.00 -24.58 5.91
CA SER A 137 -5.66 -25.89 5.82
C SER A 137 -7.01 -25.84 6.54
N ARG A 138 -7.85 -26.86 6.38
CA ARG A 138 -9.14 -26.97 7.10
C ARG A 138 -8.98 -26.97 8.62
N ARG A 139 -7.83 -27.37 9.15
CA ARG A 139 -7.53 -27.37 10.58
C ARG A 139 -7.48 -25.98 11.20
N TRP A 140 -7.37 -24.91 10.39
CA TRP A 140 -7.33 -23.51 10.85
C TRP A 140 -8.72 -22.87 10.94
N TRP A 141 -9.78 -23.61 10.57
CA TRP A 141 -11.15 -23.11 10.69
C TRP A 141 -11.54 -22.69 12.13
N PRO A 142 -11.15 -23.43 13.20
CA PRO A 142 -11.48 -23.01 14.56
C PRO A 142 -10.85 -21.64 14.93
N ALA A 143 -9.64 -21.33 14.44
CA ALA A 143 -9.03 -20.03 14.66
C ALA A 143 -9.80 -18.90 13.95
N ALA A 144 -10.30 -19.15 12.74
CA ALA A 144 -11.14 -18.18 12.02
C ALA A 144 -12.50 -17.99 12.71
N ALA A 145 -13.11 -19.06 13.21
CA ALA A 145 -14.34 -18.98 14.00
C ALA A 145 -14.12 -18.26 15.32
N ALA A 146 -13.00 -18.53 16.00
CA ALA A 146 -12.62 -17.86 17.24
C ALA A 146 -12.41 -16.34 17.01
N ALA A 147 -11.81 -15.93 15.87
CA ALA A 147 -11.67 -14.53 15.53
C ALA A 147 -13.01 -13.79 15.45
N LEU A 148 -14.00 -14.41 14.82
CA LEU A 148 -15.35 -13.84 14.76
C LEU A 148 -16.06 -13.89 16.11
N LEU A 149 -15.95 -15.01 16.83
CA LEU A 149 -16.57 -15.17 18.15
C LEU A 149 -16.02 -14.15 19.13
N GLY A 150 -14.71 -13.99 19.24
CA GLY A 150 -14.08 -13.01 20.13
C GLY A 150 -14.52 -11.58 19.83
N LEU A 151 -14.59 -11.22 18.53
CA LEU A 151 -15.11 -9.92 18.12
C LEU A 151 -16.58 -9.76 18.52
N VAL A 152 -17.45 -10.73 18.22
CA VAL A 152 -18.88 -10.65 18.57
C VAL A 152 -19.08 -10.57 20.08
N MET A 153 -18.35 -11.36 20.87
CA MET A 153 -18.45 -11.31 22.34
C MET A 153 -18.09 -9.92 22.86
N ARG A 154 -17.02 -9.32 22.34
CA ARG A 154 -16.62 -7.97 22.73
C ARG A 154 -17.68 -6.94 22.33
N LEU A 155 -18.18 -6.99 21.08
CA LEU A 155 -19.22 -6.09 20.59
C LEU A 155 -20.52 -6.22 21.39
N VAL A 156 -20.91 -7.43 21.78
CA VAL A 156 -22.10 -7.67 22.62
C VAL A 156 -21.88 -7.13 24.04
N ALA A 157 -20.70 -7.32 24.63
CA ALA A 157 -20.38 -6.79 25.94
C ALA A 157 -20.45 -5.26 25.96
N ASP A 158 -19.84 -4.59 24.95
CA ASP A 158 -19.88 -3.13 24.82
C ASP A 158 -21.30 -2.59 24.55
N ALA A 159 -22.11 -3.31 23.77
CA ALA A 159 -23.49 -2.91 23.47
C ALA A 159 -24.48 -3.13 24.65
N LEU A 160 -24.17 -4.08 25.51
CA LEU A 160 -24.98 -4.43 26.67
C LEU A 160 -24.41 -3.84 27.99
N ASP A 161 -23.53 -2.83 27.88
CA ASP A 161 -22.88 -2.24 29.06
C ASP A 161 -23.91 -1.89 30.15
N THR A 162 -24.15 -2.89 31.02
CA THR A 162 -25.11 -2.84 32.14
C THR A 162 -24.42 -2.55 33.46
N GLY A 163 -23.10 -2.34 33.45
CA GLY A 163 -22.29 -2.27 34.68
C GLY A 163 -22.33 -3.57 35.50
N ASN A 164 -22.64 -4.70 34.84
CA ASN A 164 -22.74 -6.01 35.48
C ASN A 164 -21.45 -6.81 35.25
N SER A 165 -20.92 -7.43 36.30
CA SER A 165 -19.71 -8.25 36.25
C SER A 165 -19.72 -9.34 35.16
N ILE A 166 -20.91 -9.84 34.78
CA ILE A 166 -21.04 -10.85 33.72
C ILE A 166 -20.70 -10.27 32.34
N THR A 167 -21.16 -9.06 32.03
CA THR A 167 -20.83 -8.37 30.73
C THR A 167 -19.35 -8.08 30.62
N ASP A 168 -18.72 -7.65 31.73
CA ASP A 168 -17.29 -7.42 31.79
C ASP A 168 -16.50 -8.71 31.50
N TRP A 169 -16.86 -9.81 32.15
CA TRP A 169 -16.24 -11.12 31.90
C TRP A 169 -16.41 -11.61 30.46
N VAL A 170 -17.57 -11.38 29.86
CA VAL A 170 -17.81 -11.72 28.43
C VAL A 170 -16.93 -10.88 27.52
N GLY A 171 -16.78 -9.60 27.83
CA GLY A 171 -15.91 -8.68 27.08
C GLY A 171 -14.44 -9.09 27.17
N ASP A 172 -13.94 -9.35 28.37
CA ASP A 172 -12.56 -9.76 28.63
C ASP A 172 -12.24 -11.11 27.96
N LEU A 173 -13.14 -12.08 28.03
CA LEU A 173 -13.00 -13.35 27.34
C LEU A 173 -12.98 -13.12 25.80
N GLY A 174 -13.80 -12.22 25.29
CA GLY A 174 -13.79 -11.82 23.88
C GLY A 174 -12.43 -11.23 23.43
N VAL A 175 -11.82 -10.40 24.27
CA VAL A 175 -10.46 -9.85 24.03
C VAL A 175 -9.42 -10.99 24.00
N LEU A 176 -9.44 -11.88 24.99
CA LEU A 176 -8.51 -13.01 25.06
C LEU A 176 -8.61 -13.91 23.81
N ILE A 177 -9.84 -14.23 23.38
CA ILE A 177 -10.09 -15.02 22.16
C ILE A 177 -9.58 -14.28 20.91
N THR A 178 -9.77 -12.97 20.83
CA THR A 178 -9.29 -12.14 19.73
C THR A 178 -7.76 -12.13 19.67
N ILE A 179 -7.08 -11.97 20.80
CA ILE A 179 -5.62 -12.05 20.92
C ILE A 179 -5.13 -13.44 20.49
N ALA A 180 -5.75 -14.51 20.99
CA ALA A 180 -5.41 -15.88 20.60
C ALA A 180 -5.57 -16.10 19.10
N SER A 181 -6.62 -15.54 18.49
CA SER A 181 -6.84 -15.60 17.04
C SER A 181 -5.82 -14.79 16.26
N ALA A 182 -5.37 -13.65 16.74
CA ALA A 182 -4.28 -12.86 16.13
C ALA A 182 -2.95 -13.63 16.19
N LEU A 183 -2.64 -14.26 17.34
CA LEU A 183 -1.47 -15.15 17.48
C LEU A 183 -1.54 -16.35 16.51
N ALA A 184 -2.72 -16.95 16.36
CA ALA A 184 -2.95 -17.98 15.35
C ALA A 184 -2.71 -17.44 13.94
N GLY A 185 -3.11 -16.19 13.65
CA GLY A 185 -2.80 -15.50 12.39
C GLY A 185 -1.30 -15.40 12.12
N PHE A 186 -0.49 -15.01 13.11
CA PHE A 186 0.97 -15.01 13.00
C PHE A 186 1.54 -16.40 12.78
N ALA A 187 1.02 -17.42 13.50
CA ALA A 187 1.42 -18.79 13.28
C ALA A 187 1.07 -19.27 11.86
N ALA A 188 -0.08 -18.86 11.32
CA ALA A 188 -0.46 -19.14 9.94
C ALA A 188 0.51 -18.49 8.93
N LEU A 189 0.93 -17.25 9.16
CA LEU A 189 1.96 -16.59 8.35
C LEU A 189 3.29 -17.36 8.42
N ALA A 190 3.73 -17.79 9.61
CA ALA A 190 4.96 -18.56 9.78
C ALA A 190 4.91 -19.90 9.04
N VAL A 191 3.78 -20.62 9.10
CA VAL A 191 3.58 -21.87 8.35
C VAL A 191 3.65 -21.64 6.84
N ARG A 192 3.02 -20.57 6.36
CA ARG A 192 3.08 -20.20 4.94
C ARG A 192 4.49 -19.81 4.52
N TRP A 193 5.18 -19.02 5.32
CA TRP A 193 6.54 -18.58 5.03
C TRP A 193 7.51 -19.77 4.86
N ARG A 194 7.37 -20.81 5.72
CA ARG A 194 8.18 -22.04 5.62
C ARG A 194 7.93 -22.83 4.35
N ARG A 195 6.71 -22.83 3.81
CA ARG A 195 6.28 -23.65 2.65
C ARG A 195 6.30 -22.88 1.34
N ALA A 196 6.49 -21.57 1.37
CA ALA A 196 6.29 -20.69 0.22
C ALA A 196 7.55 -20.54 -0.64
N GLY A 197 7.35 -20.28 -1.92
CA GLY A 197 8.38 -19.78 -2.83
C GLY A 197 8.78 -18.33 -2.53
N ALA A 198 9.78 -17.81 -3.25
CA ALA A 198 10.40 -16.51 -2.99
C ALA A 198 9.40 -15.34 -2.95
N VAL A 199 8.45 -15.30 -3.87
CA VAL A 199 7.43 -14.23 -3.97
C VAL A 199 6.54 -14.20 -2.73
N VAL A 200 5.93 -15.33 -2.36
CA VAL A 200 5.03 -15.39 -1.19
C VAL A 200 5.81 -15.14 0.11
N ARG A 201 7.07 -15.55 0.21
CA ARG A 201 7.93 -15.21 1.36
C ARG A 201 8.09 -13.70 1.52
N GLN A 202 8.27 -12.99 0.41
CA GLN A 202 8.40 -11.53 0.44
C GLN A 202 7.08 -10.86 0.85
N GLN A 203 5.95 -11.34 0.34
CA GLN A 203 4.62 -10.87 0.75
C GLN A 203 4.40 -11.03 2.26
N VAL A 204 4.69 -12.23 2.79
CA VAL A 204 4.55 -12.54 4.21
C VAL A 204 5.47 -11.68 5.08
N LYS A 205 6.71 -11.38 4.63
CA LYS A 205 7.63 -10.49 5.37
C LYS A 205 7.06 -9.08 5.55
N TRP A 206 6.50 -8.49 4.50
CA TRP A 206 5.88 -7.17 4.57
C TRP A 206 4.71 -7.13 5.56
N MET A 207 3.82 -8.12 5.49
CA MET A 207 2.69 -8.21 6.40
C MET A 207 3.14 -8.47 7.84
N ALA A 208 4.08 -9.40 8.06
CA ALA A 208 4.60 -9.69 9.38
C ALA A 208 5.30 -8.48 10.02
N ALA A 209 6.05 -7.69 9.24
CA ALA A 209 6.69 -6.47 9.72
C ALA A 209 5.66 -5.41 10.12
N ALA A 210 4.63 -5.18 9.30
CA ALA A 210 3.57 -4.21 9.61
C ALA A 210 2.77 -4.59 10.87
N CYS A 211 2.35 -5.85 10.97
CA CYS A 211 1.63 -6.33 12.15
C CYS A 211 2.53 -6.40 13.38
N GLY A 212 3.81 -6.74 13.21
CA GLY A 212 4.81 -6.70 14.29
C GLY A 212 4.96 -5.29 14.87
N LEU A 213 4.95 -4.26 14.02
CA LEU A 213 4.98 -2.86 14.46
C LEU A 213 3.76 -2.51 15.32
N VAL A 214 2.55 -2.93 14.92
CA VAL A 214 1.32 -2.72 15.71
C VAL A 214 1.41 -3.43 17.06
N VAL A 215 1.89 -4.67 17.08
CA VAL A 215 2.06 -5.45 18.32
C VAL A 215 3.09 -4.79 19.25
N ILE A 216 4.22 -4.32 18.72
CA ILE A 216 5.24 -3.61 19.51
C ILE A 216 4.65 -2.32 20.09
N ALA A 217 3.89 -1.55 19.30
CA ALA A 217 3.24 -0.33 19.79
C ALA A 217 2.25 -0.66 20.92
N PHE A 218 1.43 -1.70 20.75
CA PHE A 218 0.46 -2.14 21.75
C PHE A 218 1.11 -2.63 23.05
N ILE A 219 2.17 -3.46 22.95
CA ILE A 219 2.90 -3.95 24.13
C ILE A 219 3.61 -2.78 24.83
N GLY A 220 4.23 -1.89 24.04
CA GLY A 220 4.92 -0.70 24.56
C GLY A 220 3.97 0.20 25.34
N ASP A 221 2.81 0.50 24.75
CA ASP A 221 1.75 1.28 25.35
C ASP A 221 1.23 0.65 26.65
N THR A 222 0.83 -0.63 26.61
CA THR A 222 0.36 -1.37 27.76
C THR A 222 1.40 -1.41 28.89
N THR A 223 2.67 -1.67 28.54
CA THR A 223 3.76 -1.73 29.52
C THR A 223 3.99 -0.35 30.15
N PHE A 224 3.97 0.70 29.33
CA PHE A 224 4.18 2.06 29.81
C PHE A 224 3.05 2.50 30.75
N ASN A 225 1.79 2.19 30.42
CA ASN A 225 0.63 2.50 31.26
C ASN A 225 0.63 1.72 32.59
N ILE A 226 1.18 0.49 32.63
CA ILE A 226 1.36 -0.26 33.89
C ILE A 226 2.44 0.39 34.76
N VAL A 227 3.58 0.80 34.17
CA VAL A 227 4.73 1.33 34.92
C VAL A 227 4.53 2.79 35.33
N ARG A 228 3.92 3.58 34.47
CA ARG A 228 3.67 5.02 34.67
C ARG A 228 2.27 5.40 34.14
N PRO A 229 1.21 5.13 34.91
CA PRO A 229 -0.15 5.43 34.48
C PRO A 229 -0.35 6.95 34.28
N ASN A 230 -1.16 7.30 33.27
CA ASN A 230 -1.58 8.67 32.93
C ASN A 230 -0.47 9.67 32.52
N VAL A 231 0.71 9.19 32.12
CA VAL A 231 1.78 10.07 31.59
C VAL A 231 1.56 10.39 30.12
N ILE A 232 1.08 9.42 29.34
CA ILE A 232 0.71 9.59 27.94
C ILE A 232 -0.79 9.90 27.90
N SER A 233 -1.19 10.95 27.16
CA SER A 233 -2.61 11.23 26.98
C SER A 233 -3.27 10.18 26.08
N ASN A 234 -4.56 9.90 26.30
CA ASN A 234 -5.33 9.00 25.43
C ASN A 234 -5.27 9.40 23.96
N ASP A 235 -5.18 10.70 23.68
CA ASP A 235 -5.04 11.22 22.32
C ASP A 235 -3.70 10.84 21.68
N ALA A 236 -2.61 10.89 22.47
CA ALA A 236 -1.28 10.48 22.01
C ALA A 236 -1.20 8.96 21.81
N GLU A 237 -1.80 8.16 22.67
CA GLU A 237 -1.92 6.71 22.50
C GLU A 237 -2.67 6.37 21.22
N PHE A 238 -3.82 7.00 21.00
CA PHE A 238 -4.62 6.82 19.80
C PHE A 238 -3.87 7.24 18.53
N LEU A 239 -3.07 8.32 18.62
CA LEU A 239 -2.21 8.77 17.52
C LEU A 239 -1.14 7.71 17.18
N ILE A 240 -0.41 7.20 18.17
CA ILE A 240 0.64 6.18 17.99
C ILE A 240 0.04 4.93 17.35
N PHE A 241 -1.09 4.48 17.88
CA PHE A 241 -1.78 3.31 17.37
C PHE A 241 -2.28 3.51 15.93
N SER A 242 -2.89 4.64 15.63
CA SER A 242 -3.38 4.97 14.29
C SER A 242 -2.23 5.06 13.27
N LEU A 243 -1.09 5.63 13.66
CA LEU A 243 0.10 5.74 12.82
C LEU A 243 0.69 4.36 12.48
N THR A 244 0.79 3.48 13.48
CA THR A 244 1.31 2.12 13.25
C THR A 244 0.33 1.26 12.46
N TYR A 245 -0.97 1.45 12.67
CA TYR A 245 -2.01 0.70 11.95
C TYR A 245 -2.01 0.95 10.43
N ILE A 246 -1.67 2.15 9.97
CA ILE A 246 -1.57 2.47 8.52
C ILE A 246 -0.61 1.51 7.79
N ALA A 247 0.41 1.01 8.48
CA ALA A 247 1.36 0.06 7.89
C ALA A 247 0.68 -1.24 7.42
N VAL A 248 -0.43 -1.66 8.05
CA VAL A 248 -1.11 -2.92 7.75
C VAL A 248 -1.79 -2.90 6.37
N PRO A 249 -2.70 -1.96 6.04
CA PRO A 249 -3.26 -1.88 4.69
C PRO A 249 -2.19 -1.60 3.64
N MET A 250 -1.16 -0.82 3.95
CA MET A 250 -0.06 -0.55 3.02
C MET A 250 0.74 -1.80 2.70
N ALA A 251 1.08 -2.61 3.71
CA ALA A 251 1.76 -3.88 3.52
C ALA A 251 0.90 -4.88 2.72
N ALA A 252 -0.40 -4.97 3.04
CA ALA A 252 -1.33 -5.85 2.32
C ALA A 252 -1.47 -5.43 0.84
N GLY A 253 -1.66 -4.13 0.60
CA GLY A 253 -1.75 -3.58 -0.75
C GLY A 253 -0.46 -3.85 -1.56
N THR A 254 0.69 -3.51 -1.00
CA THR A 254 1.99 -3.76 -1.64
C THR A 254 2.21 -5.25 -1.91
N ALA A 255 1.92 -6.10 -0.94
CA ALA A 255 2.12 -7.53 -1.06
C ALA A 255 1.21 -8.18 -2.11
N ILE A 256 -0.09 -7.85 -2.11
CA ILE A 256 -1.06 -8.50 -3.01
C ILE A 256 -1.01 -7.88 -4.41
N LEU A 257 -0.89 -6.54 -4.51
CA LEU A 257 -0.97 -5.84 -5.78
C LEU A 257 0.37 -5.82 -6.53
N ARG A 258 1.50 -5.69 -5.82
CA ARG A 258 2.82 -5.63 -6.45
C ARG A 258 3.38 -7.01 -6.84
N TYR A 259 3.18 -8.02 -6.00
CA TYR A 259 3.75 -9.35 -6.22
C TYR A 259 2.77 -10.35 -6.85
N GLY A 260 1.51 -9.99 -7.05
CA GLY A 260 0.45 -10.88 -7.57
C GLY A 260 -0.05 -10.56 -8.98
N LEU A 261 0.33 -9.43 -9.59
CA LEU A 261 -0.26 -8.99 -10.86
C LEU A 261 0.75 -8.27 -11.76
N TYR A 262 0.98 -8.88 -12.89
CA TYR A 262 1.56 -8.28 -14.08
C TYR A 262 0.71 -7.09 -14.55
N SER A 263 1.33 -5.92 -14.76
CA SER A 263 0.90 -4.81 -15.62
C SER A 263 0.18 -3.58 -15.05
N ILE A 264 -0.08 -3.45 -13.73
CA ILE A 264 -0.71 -2.21 -13.20
C ILE A 264 0.20 -1.47 -12.19
N ASP A 265 1.49 -1.77 -12.20
CA ASP A 265 2.47 -1.29 -11.21
C ASP A 265 2.58 0.23 -11.08
N PHE A 266 2.23 1.00 -12.11
CA PHE A 266 2.51 2.43 -12.13
C PHE A 266 1.48 3.28 -11.37
N ILE A 267 0.18 3.05 -11.59
CA ILE A 267 -0.89 3.90 -11.02
C ILE A 267 -1.15 3.54 -9.57
N ILE A 268 -1.14 2.25 -9.24
CA ILE A 268 -1.43 1.74 -7.90
C ILE A 268 -0.30 2.07 -6.92
N ASN A 269 0.94 1.90 -7.34
CA ASN A 269 2.11 2.21 -6.54
C ASN A 269 2.17 3.72 -6.21
N ARG A 270 1.76 4.56 -7.15
CA ARG A 270 1.69 6.01 -6.96
C ARG A 270 0.60 6.41 -5.97
N ALA A 271 -0.61 5.85 -6.09
CA ALA A 271 -1.71 6.15 -5.17
C ALA A 271 -1.43 5.67 -3.73
N LEU A 272 -0.94 4.43 -3.56
CA LEU A 272 -0.55 3.88 -2.26
C LEU A 272 0.58 4.69 -1.59
N VAL A 273 1.60 5.03 -2.35
CA VAL A 273 2.72 5.85 -1.87
C VAL A 273 2.26 7.27 -1.52
N TYR A 274 1.36 7.87 -2.31
CA TYR A 274 0.84 9.21 -1.99
C TYR A 274 -0.05 9.20 -0.74
N VAL A 275 -0.87 8.17 -0.52
CA VAL A 275 -1.69 8.04 0.71
C VAL A 275 -0.80 7.87 1.93
N ALA A 276 0.18 6.95 1.90
CA ALA A 276 1.13 6.77 2.98
C ALA A 276 1.98 8.03 3.22
N PHE A 277 2.42 8.67 2.15
CA PHE A 277 3.18 9.89 2.20
C PHE A 277 2.38 11.05 2.80
N THR A 278 1.13 11.22 2.39
CA THR A 278 0.24 12.25 2.94
C THR A 278 -0.03 12.00 4.42
N ALA A 279 -0.22 10.75 4.83
CA ALA A 279 -0.43 10.38 6.22
C ALA A 279 0.82 10.61 7.08
N ILE A 280 2.00 10.20 6.60
CA ILE A 280 3.28 10.46 7.29
C ILE A 280 3.56 11.96 7.38
N LEU A 281 3.32 12.68 6.30
CA LEU A 281 3.54 14.13 6.25
C LEU A 281 2.58 14.87 7.17
N ALA A 282 1.30 14.47 7.20
CA ALA A 282 0.31 14.99 8.14
C ALA A 282 0.72 14.67 9.58
N GLY A 283 1.17 13.46 9.88
CA GLY A 283 1.67 13.06 11.20
C GLY A 283 2.91 13.82 11.65
N VAL A 284 3.90 13.98 10.77
CA VAL A 284 5.12 14.76 11.03
C VAL A 284 4.80 16.26 11.24
N TYR A 285 3.97 16.82 10.35
CA TYR A 285 3.52 18.21 10.45
C TYR A 285 2.90 18.49 11.81
N ALA A 286 2.12 17.66 12.19
CA ALA A 286 1.29 17.79 13.34
C ALA A 286 2.03 17.47 14.65
N GLY A 287 2.89 16.43 14.71
CA GLY A 287 3.80 16.19 15.84
C GLY A 287 4.78 17.37 16.04
N PHE A 288 5.26 17.92 14.94
CA PHE A 288 6.11 19.11 14.99
C PHE A 288 5.37 20.35 15.52
N THR A 289 4.13 20.58 15.05
CA THR A 289 3.29 21.69 15.51
C THR A 289 2.96 21.56 17.00
N ALA A 290 2.57 20.35 17.45
CA ALA A 290 2.29 20.09 18.86
C ALA A 290 3.52 20.30 19.75
N THR A 291 4.68 19.81 19.31
CA THR A 291 5.94 19.98 20.06
C THR A 291 6.35 21.45 20.16
N LEU A 292 6.29 22.17 19.04
CA LEU A 292 6.65 23.59 19.01
C LEU A 292 5.72 24.44 19.87
N GLN A 293 4.43 24.15 19.85
CA GLN A 293 3.43 24.83 20.67
C GLN A 293 3.64 24.58 22.17
N ARG A 294 4.00 23.34 22.56
CA ARG A 294 4.37 23.01 23.95
C ARG A 294 5.60 23.79 24.41
N ILE A 295 6.65 23.85 23.57
CA ILE A 295 7.87 24.62 23.87
C ILE A 295 7.54 26.11 24.02
N PHE A 296 6.71 26.65 23.14
CA PHE A 296 6.35 28.07 23.15
C PHE A 296 5.51 28.44 24.37
N VAL A 297 4.52 27.63 24.73
CA VAL A 297 3.71 27.80 25.94
C VAL A 297 4.58 27.67 27.19
N ALA A 298 5.55 26.75 27.22
CA ALA A 298 6.49 26.60 28.34
C ALA A 298 7.43 27.81 28.50
N LEU A 299 7.79 28.47 27.41
CA LEU A 299 8.69 29.62 27.42
C LEU A 299 7.97 30.97 27.65
N THR A 300 6.74 31.13 27.18
CA THR A 300 6.01 32.40 27.20
C THR A 300 4.87 32.47 28.20
N GLY A 301 4.44 31.34 28.74
CA GLY A 301 3.33 31.28 29.72
C GLY A 301 1.95 31.65 29.15
N GLN A 302 1.85 32.02 27.88
CA GLN A 302 0.60 32.47 27.25
C GLN A 302 0.37 31.83 25.89
N LYS A 303 -0.90 31.53 25.60
CA LYS A 303 -1.37 31.22 24.24
C LYS A 303 -1.44 32.55 23.47
N SER A 304 -0.42 32.84 22.69
CA SER A 304 -0.35 34.10 21.92
C SER A 304 -0.60 33.81 20.44
N ASP A 305 -1.40 34.63 19.77
CA ASP A 305 -1.64 34.56 18.32
C ASP A 305 -0.34 34.71 17.50
N ALA A 306 0.65 35.44 18.04
CA ALA A 306 1.98 35.56 17.46
C ALA A 306 2.71 34.20 17.40
N ALA A 307 2.51 33.32 18.38
CA ALA A 307 3.06 31.97 18.37
C ALA A 307 2.49 31.13 17.23
N VAL A 308 1.19 31.28 16.95
CA VAL A 308 0.53 30.59 15.84
C VAL A 308 1.09 31.08 14.51
N VAL A 309 1.29 32.34 14.31
CA VAL A 309 1.83 32.92 13.07
C VAL A 309 3.29 32.48 12.84
N ILE A 310 4.13 32.52 13.90
CA ILE A 310 5.53 32.06 13.81
C ILE A 310 5.57 30.53 13.50
N THR A 311 4.71 29.77 14.16
CA THR A 311 4.60 28.32 13.91
C THR A 311 4.18 28.04 12.46
N LEU A 312 3.18 28.77 11.93
CA LEU A 312 2.74 28.64 10.53
C LEU A 312 3.86 29.00 9.54
N ALA A 313 4.61 30.06 9.80
CA ALA A 313 5.74 30.48 8.97
C ALA A 313 6.89 29.45 8.99
N LEU A 314 7.21 28.92 10.16
CA LEU A 314 8.24 27.88 10.32
C LEU A 314 7.83 26.58 9.62
N ILE A 315 6.57 26.19 9.76
CA ILE A 315 5.98 25.04 9.10
C ILE A 315 6.02 25.19 7.58
N ALA A 316 5.61 26.34 7.04
CA ALA A 316 5.67 26.63 5.61
C ALA A 316 7.10 26.52 5.06
N THR A 317 8.08 26.97 5.86
CA THR A 317 9.50 26.92 5.49
C THR A 317 10.07 25.49 5.53
N LEU A 318 9.72 24.70 6.54
CA LEU A 318 10.18 23.31 6.70
C LEU A 318 9.41 22.31 5.81
N PHE A 319 8.18 22.65 5.42
CA PHE A 319 7.35 21.78 4.57
C PHE A 319 8.02 21.43 3.24
N THR A 320 8.58 22.44 2.58
CA THR A 320 9.22 22.26 1.27
C THR A 320 10.46 21.36 1.31
N PRO A 321 11.44 21.53 2.21
CA PRO A 321 12.59 20.62 2.25
C PRO A 321 12.23 19.20 2.70
N VAL A 322 11.29 19.04 3.64
CA VAL A 322 10.84 17.72 4.10
C VAL A 322 10.08 17.00 2.98
N ARG A 323 9.16 17.69 2.30
CA ARG A 323 8.47 17.17 1.11
C ARG A 323 9.47 16.73 0.03
N ASN A 324 10.44 17.56 -0.28
CA ASN A 324 11.42 17.28 -1.33
C ASN A 324 12.40 16.15 -0.95
N ALA A 325 12.74 16.01 0.35
CA ALA A 325 13.57 14.92 0.84
C ALA A 325 12.82 13.58 0.76
N LEU A 326 11.57 13.56 1.19
CA LEU A 326 10.70 12.37 1.12
C LEU A 326 10.34 12.00 -0.33
N GLN A 327 10.05 12.99 -1.20
CA GLN A 327 9.87 12.72 -2.64
C GLN A 327 11.12 12.11 -3.28
N ARG A 328 12.32 12.57 -2.92
CA ARG A 328 13.57 11.97 -3.42
C ARG A 328 13.76 10.53 -2.94
N LEU A 329 13.36 10.23 -1.71
CA LEU A 329 13.42 8.86 -1.17
C LEU A 329 12.45 7.91 -1.89
N VAL A 330 11.25 8.41 -2.20
CA VAL A 330 10.19 7.67 -2.91
C VAL A 330 10.48 7.57 -4.40
N ASP A 331 11.02 8.63 -5.04
CA ASP A 331 11.27 8.66 -6.48
C ASP A 331 12.53 7.86 -6.91
N ARG A 332 13.46 7.56 -5.99
CA ARG A 332 14.67 6.79 -6.31
C ARG A 332 14.39 5.42 -6.96
N PRO A 333 13.55 4.54 -6.38
CA PRO A 333 13.25 3.25 -7.00
C PRO A 333 12.39 3.36 -8.28
N PHE A 334 11.79 4.54 -8.57
CA PHE A 334 10.90 4.74 -9.70
C PHE A 334 11.55 5.44 -10.91
N LYS A 335 12.72 6.03 -10.74
CA LYS A 335 13.46 6.64 -11.86
C LYS A 335 13.92 5.58 -12.85
N ASP A 336 14.36 4.43 -12.37
CA ASP A 336 14.85 3.35 -13.20
C ASP A 336 13.71 2.69 -14.01
N ALA A 337 12.54 2.49 -13.37
CA ALA A 337 11.36 1.98 -14.05
C ALA A 337 10.81 2.94 -15.12
N ARG A 338 10.87 4.27 -14.88
CA ARG A 338 10.43 5.29 -15.85
C ARG A 338 11.38 5.45 -17.03
N ALA A 339 12.66 5.19 -16.85
CA ALA A 339 13.61 5.24 -17.94
C ALA A 339 13.30 4.14 -18.95
N LEU A 340 13.08 2.90 -18.48
CA LEU A 340 12.73 1.76 -19.32
C LEU A 340 11.35 1.95 -20.00
N GLU A 341 10.35 2.49 -19.29
CA GLU A 341 9.02 2.70 -19.85
C GLU A 341 8.98 3.80 -20.92
N ARG A 342 9.70 4.89 -20.72
CA ARG A 342 9.86 5.94 -21.74
C ARG A 342 10.61 5.42 -22.98
N LEU A 343 11.63 4.60 -22.78
CA LEU A 343 12.36 3.98 -23.87
C LEU A 343 11.49 2.98 -24.64
N MET A 344 10.63 2.23 -23.95
CA MET A 344 9.68 1.32 -24.59
C MET A 344 8.57 2.07 -25.35
N GLN A 345 7.99 3.13 -24.77
CA GLN A 345 7.00 3.97 -25.46
C GLN A 345 7.62 4.71 -26.67
N SER A 346 8.87 5.14 -26.58
CA SER A 346 9.54 5.73 -27.74
C SER A 346 9.79 4.71 -28.84
N LEU A 347 10.12 3.46 -28.48
CA LEU A 347 10.25 2.37 -29.46
C LEU A 347 8.91 2.01 -30.09
N GLU A 348 7.84 1.87 -29.29
CA GLU A 348 6.49 1.57 -29.81
C GLU A 348 5.94 2.69 -30.70
N SER A 349 6.12 3.97 -30.32
CA SER A 349 5.65 5.11 -31.12
C SER A 349 6.46 5.30 -32.40
N GLU A 350 7.76 5.05 -32.36
CA GLU A 350 8.63 5.15 -33.57
C GLU A 350 8.44 3.95 -34.49
N VAL A 351 8.19 2.74 -33.97
CA VAL A 351 7.85 1.57 -34.81
C VAL A 351 6.53 1.77 -35.52
N GLY A 352 5.52 2.37 -34.88
CA GLY A 352 4.23 2.70 -35.48
C GLY A 352 4.34 3.77 -36.61
N ALA A 353 5.28 4.72 -36.48
CA ALA A 353 5.49 5.79 -37.44
C ALA A 353 6.51 5.47 -38.56
N VAL A 354 7.31 4.43 -38.43
CA VAL A 354 8.55 4.19 -39.19
C VAL A 354 8.58 2.84 -39.90
N ILE A 355 7.50 2.08 -39.88
CA ILE A 355 7.40 0.83 -40.67
C ILE A 355 7.69 1.10 -42.16
N ASP A 356 7.64 2.37 -42.60
CA ASP A 356 7.85 2.74 -43.99
C ASP A 356 9.31 3.11 -44.38
N VAL A 357 10.23 3.35 -43.44
CA VAL A 357 11.54 3.94 -43.76
C VAL A 357 12.78 3.34 -43.06
N MET A 358 12.69 2.47 -42.08
CA MET A 358 13.88 2.03 -41.35
C MET A 358 14.47 0.68 -41.77
N ASP A 359 15.78 0.68 -41.92
CA ASP A 359 16.61 -0.51 -42.08
C ASP A 359 16.57 -1.36 -40.81
N GLY A 360 16.18 -2.64 -40.95
CA GLY A 360 16.07 -3.60 -39.83
C GLY A 360 17.35 -3.70 -38.99
N GLN A 361 18.51 -3.38 -39.56
CA GLN A 361 19.79 -3.34 -38.87
C GLN A 361 19.82 -2.24 -37.77
N ARG A 362 19.33 -1.05 -38.10
CA ARG A 362 19.26 0.06 -37.13
C ARG A 362 18.31 -0.23 -35.95
N LEU A 363 17.23 -0.95 -36.22
CA LEU A 363 16.31 -1.42 -35.16
C LEU A 363 16.99 -2.41 -34.19
N ALA A 364 17.78 -3.34 -34.76
CA ALA A 364 18.54 -4.33 -33.96
C ALA A 364 19.61 -3.66 -33.09
N GLU A 365 20.41 -2.73 -33.65
CA GLU A 365 21.41 -1.96 -32.88
C GLU A 365 20.76 -1.14 -31.76
N ARG A 366 19.63 -0.51 -32.05
CA ARG A 366 18.88 0.28 -31.08
C ARG A 366 18.31 -0.58 -29.97
N LEU A 367 17.77 -1.78 -30.27
CA LEU A 367 17.30 -2.73 -29.25
C LEU A 367 18.43 -3.08 -28.28
N VAL A 368 19.61 -3.46 -28.79
CA VAL A 368 20.74 -3.87 -27.96
C VAL A 368 21.17 -2.75 -27.02
N ARG A 369 21.32 -1.53 -27.53
CA ARG A 369 21.70 -0.36 -26.73
C ARG A 369 20.64 -0.01 -25.71
N THR A 370 19.38 0.06 -26.12
CA THR A 370 18.26 0.40 -25.24
C THR A 370 18.06 -0.65 -24.15
N ALA A 371 18.18 -1.93 -24.50
CA ALA A 371 18.08 -3.03 -23.52
C ALA A 371 19.21 -2.96 -22.48
N ARG A 372 20.44 -2.67 -22.91
CA ARG A 372 21.56 -2.47 -21.98
C ARG A 372 21.32 -1.31 -21.01
N GLU A 373 20.98 -0.14 -21.57
CA GLU A 373 20.78 1.09 -20.78
C GLU A 373 19.55 0.99 -19.86
N GLY A 374 18.45 0.45 -20.37
CA GLY A 374 17.20 0.31 -19.62
C GLY A 374 17.25 -0.73 -18.51
N ALA A 375 18.06 -1.78 -18.69
CA ALA A 375 18.24 -2.84 -17.71
C ALA A 375 19.48 -2.63 -16.79
N ASP A 376 20.21 -1.54 -16.98
CA ASP A 376 21.48 -1.23 -16.30
C ASP A 376 22.51 -2.38 -16.39
N ALA A 377 22.57 -3.02 -17.57
CA ALA A 377 23.50 -4.10 -17.84
C ALA A 377 24.89 -3.57 -18.20
N SER A 378 25.95 -4.26 -17.79
CA SER A 378 27.33 -3.93 -18.19
C SER A 378 27.53 -4.09 -19.69
N GLY A 379 26.86 -5.09 -20.32
CA GLY A 379 26.89 -5.36 -21.75
C GLY A 379 25.61 -6.02 -22.23
N ALA A 380 25.35 -5.90 -23.53
CA ALA A 380 24.26 -6.59 -24.23
C ALA A 380 24.73 -7.05 -25.61
N ALA A 381 24.20 -8.18 -26.06
CA ALA A 381 24.51 -8.75 -27.34
C ALA A 381 23.26 -9.32 -28.02
N LEU A 382 23.16 -9.18 -29.33
CA LEU A 382 22.11 -9.74 -30.16
C LEU A 382 22.73 -10.77 -31.12
N PHE A 383 22.17 -11.95 -31.15
CA PHE A 383 22.53 -13.05 -32.02
C PHE A 383 21.38 -13.27 -32.99
N LEU A 384 21.65 -13.23 -34.28
CA LEU A 384 20.68 -13.49 -35.32
C LEU A 384 21.00 -14.80 -36.06
N ASP A 385 19.98 -15.46 -36.57
CA ASP A 385 20.07 -16.68 -37.42
C ASP A 385 20.86 -17.84 -36.78
N GLY A 386 20.77 -17.98 -35.43
CA GLY A 386 21.47 -19.05 -34.70
C GLY A 386 23.00 -18.90 -34.66
N ALA A 387 23.52 -17.73 -35.00
CA ALA A 387 24.97 -17.46 -35.00
C ALA A 387 25.56 -17.60 -33.59
N THR A 388 26.77 -18.15 -33.51
CA THR A 388 27.57 -18.26 -32.27
C THR A 388 28.20 -16.94 -31.89
N ASN A 389 28.52 -16.09 -32.87
CA ASN A 389 29.06 -14.73 -32.67
C ASN A 389 27.93 -13.70 -32.65
N PRO A 390 28.01 -12.71 -31.77
CA PRO A 390 26.98 -11.66 -31.69
C PRO A 390 26.98 -10.81 -32.99
N SER A 391 25.80 -10.58 -33.53
CA SER A 391 25.60 -9.70 -34.70
C SER A 391 25.73 -8.21 -34.30
N TYR A 392 25.30 -7.90 -33.08
CA TYR A 392 25.40 -6.55 -32.49
C TYR A 392 25.77 -6.62 -31.02
N VAL A 393 26.60 -5.70 -30.56
CA VAL A 393 27.10 -5.60 -29.19
C VAL A 393 26.98 -4.16 -28.68
N SER A 394 26.65 -3.97 -27.42
CA SER A 394 26.64 -2.69 -26.71
C SER A 394 27.26 -2.84 -25.34
N GLY A 395 28.21 -2.00 -24.98
CA GLY A 395 28.91 -2.06 -23.67
C GLY A 395 29.93 -3.20 -23.57
N ASP A 396 30.28 -3.57 -22.35
CA ASP A 396 31.29 -4.59 -22.04
C ASP A 396 30.68 -6.00 -22.08
N TRP A 397 30.55 -6.54 -23.29
CA TRP A 397 30.08 -7.91 -23.48
C TRP A 397 31.22 -8.92 -23.34
N THR A 398 31.20 -9.71 -22.28
CA THR A 398 32.21 -10.73 -21.97
C THR A 398 31.86 -12.15 -22.41
N GLY A 399 30.74 -12.33 -23.10
CA GLY A 399 30.27 -13.66 -23.51
C GLY A 399 29.40 -14.37 -22.45
N GLN A 400 29.32 -13.84 -21.24
CA GLN A 400 28.47 -14.40 -20.16
C GLN A 400 27.13 -13.65 -20.08
N ALA A 401 26.05 -14.40 -20.31
CA ALA A 401 24.69 -13.87 -20.23
C ALA A 401 24.04 -14.23 -18.89
N GLU A 402 23.47 -13.23 -18.21
CA GLU A 402 22.63 -13.43 -17.02
C GLU A 402 21.13 -13.48 -17.37
N LEU A 403 20.75 -12.80 -18.47
CA LEU A 403 19.39 -12.84 -19.01
C LEU A 403 19.44 -13.09 -20.53
N VAL A 404 18.68 -14.06 -21.02
CA VAL A 404 18.54 -14.36 -22.45
C VAL A 404 17.06 -14.36 -22.81
N VAL A 405 16.71 -13.68 -23.91
CA VAL A 405 15.36 -13.55 -24.42
C VAL A 405 15.36 -13.82 -25.93
N PRO A 406 14.53 -14.74 -26.45
CA PRO A 406 14.44 -15.02 -27.87
C PRO A 406 13.72 -13.91 -28.65
N LEU A 407 14.13 -13.66 -29.90
CA LEU A 407 13.42 -12.86 -30.88
C LEU A 407 12.53 -13.76 -31.72
N ARG A 408 11.21 -13.65 -31.56
CA ARG A 408 10.25 -14.52 -32.24
C ARG A 408 9.25 -13.73 -33.06
N THR A 409 8.90 -14.29 -34.22
CA THR A 409 7.77 -13.81 -35.04
C THR A 409 6.88 -15.02 -35.34
N GLY A 410 5.72 -15.12 -34.65
CA GLY A 410 4.92 -16.32 -34.67
C GLY A 410 5.68 -17.51 -34.06
N ASP A 411 5.81 -18.60 -34.82
CA ASP A 411 6.54 -19.81 -34.41
C ASP A 411 8.02 -19.80 -34.83
N GLU A 412 8.48 -18.79 -35.55
CA GLU A 412 9.85 -18.68 -36.04
C GLU A 412 10.74 -17.88 -35.07
N GLU A 413 11.88 -18.46 -34.67
CA GLU A 413 12.90 -17.81 -33.86
C GLU A 413 14.00 -17.23 -34.77
N LEU A 414 14.05 -15.90 -34.86
CA LEU A 414 14.99 -15.16 -35.69
C LEU A 414 16.35 -14.93 -35.01
N GLY A 415 16.41 -15.14 -33.72
CA GLY A 415 17.61 -14.91 -32.93
C GLY A 415 17.32 -14.76 -31.44
N ARG A 416 18.30 -14.22 -30.70
CA ARG A 416 18.18 -14.00 -29.26
C ARG A 416 18.95 -12.77 -28.83
N ILE A 417 18.43 -12.03 -27.85
CA ILE A 417 19.15 -10.96 -27.16
C ILE A 417 19.61 -11.49 -25.79
N ALA A 418 20.84 -11.18 -25.43
CA ALA A 418 21.49 -11.57 -24.19
C ALA A 418 22.00 -10.32 -23.46
N LEU A 419 21.71 -10.22 -22.17
CA LEU A 419 22.22 -9.19 -21.28
C LEU A 419 23.25 -9.80 -20.31
N ALA A 420 24.36 -9.11 -20.15
CA ALA A 420 25.39 -9.42 -19.16
C ALA A 420 24.90 -9.02 -17.75
N ARG A 421 25.79 -9.21 -16.76
CA ARG A 421 25.52 -8.85 -15.37
C ARG A 421 25.20 -7.35 -15.24
N ARG A 422 24.32 -7.02 -14.28
CA ARG A 422 24.02 -5.64 -13.89
C ARG A 422 25.22 -4.95 -13.22
N ASN A 423 25.35 -3.65 -13.46
CA ASN A 423 26.39 -2.83 -12.81
C ASN A 423 26.23 -2.81 -11.28
N HIS A 424 25.02 -2.95 -10.76
CA HIS A 424 24.73 -2.98 -9.32
C HIS A 424 24.59 -4.40 -8.73
N GLY A 425 24.89 -5.44 -9.50
CA GLY A 425 24.98 -6.83 -9.03
C GLY A 425 23.68 -7.50 -8.60
N LEU A 426 22.51 -6.87 -8.84
CA LEU A 426 21.20 -7.44 -8.53
C LEU A 426 20.70 -8.32 -9.70
N PRO A 427 20.10 -9.50 -9.44
CA PRO A 427 19.55 -10.35 -10.50
C PRO A 427 18.38 -9.67 -11.21
N TYR A 428 18.16 -10.02 -12.48
CA TYR A 428 17.04 -9.54 -13.27
C TYR A 428 15.72 -10.07 -12.72
N ALA A 429 14.73 -9.16 -12.56
CA ALA A 429 13.40 -9.53 -12.11
C ALA A 429 12.58 -10.18 -13.25
N PRO A 430 11.63 -11.08 -12.96
CA PRO A 430 10.80 -11.73 -13.99
C PRO A 430 10.08 -10.74 -14.92
N TRP A 431 9.59 -9.61 -14.39
CA TRP A 431 8.90 -8.59 -15.16
C TRP A 431 9.81 -7.85 -16.17
N GLU A 432 11.11 -7.79 -15.91
CA GLU A 432 12.09 -7.21 -16.83
C GLU A 432 12.32 -8.12 -18.04
N ARG A 433 12.34 -9.45 -17.78
CA ARG A 433 12.38 -10.45 -18.85
C ARG A 433 11.18 -10.34 -19.78
N ASP A 434 9.96 -10.22 -19.21
CA ASP A 434 8.73 -10.13 -20.01
C ASP A 434 8.67 -8.82 -20.83
N ARG A 435 9.18 -7.72 -20.25
CA ARG A 435 9.29 -6.46 -21.00
C ARG A 435 10.30 -6.53 -22.13
N LEU A 436 11.46 -7.10 -21.86
CA LEU A 436 12.46 -7.30 -22.90
C LEU A 436 11.96 -8.24 -23.99
N GLN A 437 11.15 -9.27 -23.63
CA GLN A 437 10.51 -10.16 -24.60
C GLN A 437 9.58 -9.40 -25.54
N LYS A 438 8.72 -8.54 -25.02
CA LYS A 438 7.83 -7.70 -25.85
C LYS A 438 8.61 -6.80 -26.83
N ALA A 439 9.69 -6.19 -26.36
CA ALA A 439 10.55 -5.37 -27.23
C ALA A 439 11.26 -6.22 -28.30
N ALA A 440 11.73 -7.40 -27.93
CA ALA A 440 12.35 -8.35 -28.83
C ALA A 440 11.39 -8.82 -29.92
N ASP A 441 10.13 -9.13 -29.55
CA ASP A 441 9.09 -9.56 -30.51
C ASP A 441 8.75 -8.45 -31.53
N VAL A 442 8.68 -7.18 -31.08
CA VAL A 442 8.46 -6.02 -31.98
C VAL A 442 9.60 -5.87 -32.97
N VAL A 443 10.85 -5.98 -32.50
CA VAL A 443 12.03 -5.87 -33.38
C VAL A 443 12.13 -7.09 -34.31
N ALA A 444 11.77 -8.29 -33.85
CA ALA A 444 11.70 -9.48 -34.68
C ALA A 444 10.73 -9.28 -35.85
N LEU A 445 9.55 -8.72 -35.62
CA LEU A 445 8.59 -8.37 -36.67
C LEU A 445 9.18 -7.39 -37.68
N GLY A 446 9.86 -6.33 -37.21
CA GLY A 446 10.52 -5.35 -38.07
C GLY A 446 11.63 -5.96 -38.96
N LEU A 447 12.43 -6.89 -38.38
CA LEU A 447 13.46 -7.64 -39.10
C LEU A 447 12.87 -8.54 -40.19
N THR A 448 11.76 -9.24 -39.88
CA THR A 448 11.08 -10.09 -40.87
C THR A 448 10.54 -9.30 -42.03
N LEU A 449 9.87 -8.17 -41.77
CA LEU A 449 9.34 -7.28 -42.80
C LEU A 449 10.46 -6.70 -43.67
N GLY A 450 11.58 -6.32 -43.06
CA GLY A 450 12.76 -5.84 -43.80
C GLY A 450 13.40 -6.91 -44.67
N ARG A 451 13.41 -8.20 -44.27
CA ARG A 451 13.89 -9.30 -45.10
C ARG A 451 12.97 -9.59 -46.28
N GLN A 452 11.66 -9.61 -46.06
CA GLN A 452 10.67 -9.83 -47.13
C GLN A 452 10.77 -8.74 -48.22
N ARG A 453 10.93 -7.48 -47.80
CA ARG A 453 11.06 -6.36 -48.75
C ARG A 453 12.32 -6.47 -49.64
N ARG A 454 13.45 -6.85 -49.07
CA ARG A 454 14.69 -7.10 -49.86
C ARG A 454 14.56 -8.28 -50.83
N GLN A 455 13.80 -9.32 -50.44
CA GLN A 455 13.54 -10.45 -51.34
C GLN A 455 12.66 -10.06 -52.52
N VAL A 456 11.70 -9.16 -52.35
CA VAL A 456 10.83 -8.66 -53.40
C VAL A 456 11.61 -7.69 -54.36
N GLU A 457 12.54 -6.89 -53.81
CA GLU A 457 13.37 -6.00 -54.61
C GLU A 457 14.46 -6.71 -55.44
N LEU A 458 14.81 -7.93 -55.09
CA LEU A 458 15.82 -8.76 -55.80
C LEU A 458 15.23 -9.68 -56.88
N VAL A 459 13.91 -9.70 -57.10
CA VAL A 459 13.25 -10.41 -58.21
C VAL A 459 13.15 -9.41 -59.40
N PRO A 460 14.03 -9.47 -60.40
CA PRO A 460 13.90 -8.60 -61.56
C PRO A 460 12.68 -9.00 -62.39
N ASN A 461 11.88 -7.99 -62.83
CA ASN A 461 10.81 -8.15 -63.82
C ASN A 461 11.33 -8.66 -65.16
#